data_9ae330bc634e9ae88c40e992f1cf6a43
#
_entry.id   9ae330bc634e9ae88c40e992f1cf6a43
#
_cell.length_a   1.000
_cell.length_b   1.000
_cell.length_c   1.000
_cell.angle_alpha   90.00
_cell.angle_beta   90.00
_cell.angle_gamma   90.00
#
_symmetry.space_group_name_H-M   'P 1'
#
loop_
_entity.id
_entity.type
_entity.pdbx_description
1 polymer ?
#
loop_
_entity_poly.entity_id
_entity_poly.type
_entity_poly.pdbx_seq_one_letter_code
_entity_poly.pdbx_strand_id
1 'polypeptide(L)'
;MKVVHTIKDLQAELTALRAQGKKVGLVPTMGALHAGHASLVKRSVSENGVTVVSVFVNPTQFNDKNDLEKYPRTLDADCRLLEECGADFAFAPSVSEMYPEPDTRQFSYAPLDTVMEGAFRPGHFNGVCQIVSKLFNAVQPDRAYFGEKDFQQLAIIREMVRQLKYKIGRA
;
A
#
# COMPACT_ATOMS: atom_id res chain seq x y z
N MET A 1 -17.45 1.00 7.45
CA MET A 1 -16.31 0.61 6.59
C MET A 1 -16.60 -0.72 5.92
N LYS A 2 -16.18 -0.86 4.68
CA LYS A 2 -16.37 -2.09 3.93
C LYS A 2 -15.05 -2.82 3.75
N VAL A 3 -15.01 -4.14 3.99
CA VAL A 3 -13.84 -4.97 3.75
C VAL A 3 -13.98 -5.63 2.38
N VAL A 4 -12.97 -5.46 1.53
CA VAL A 4 -12.98 -5.95 0.14
C VAL A 4 -11.76 -6.82 -0.08
N HIS A 5 -11.92 -7.95 -0.74
CA HIS A 5 -10.84 -8.94 -0.93
C HIS A 5 -10.34 -9.07 -2.36
N THR A 6 -11.07 -8.54 -3.34
CA THR A 6 -10.68 -8.64 -4.74
C THR A 6 -10.52 -7.27 -5.39
N ILE A 7 -9.62 -7.19 -6.35
CA ILE A 7 -9.39 -5.97 -7.13
C ILE A 7 -10.68 -5.58 -7.88
N LYS A 8 -11.34 -6.56 -8.45
CA LYS A 8 -12.59 -6.33 -9.20
C LYS A 8 -13.66 -5.66 -8.35
N ASP A 9 -13.90 -6.17 -7.14
CA ASP A 9 -14.89 -5.61 -6.24
C ASP A 9 -14.50 -4.21 -5.79
N LEU A 10 -13.21 -4.00 -5.47
CA LEU A 10 -12.71 -2.69 -5.09
C LEU A 10 -12.90 -1.67 -6.22
N GLN A 11 -12.54 -2.04 -7.44
CA GLN A 11 -12.67 -1.15 -8.61
C GLN A 11 -14.13 -0.79 -8.89
N ALA A 12 -15.05 -1.73 -8.73
CA ALA A 12 -16.49 -1.47 -8.89
C ALA A 12 -16.97 -0.41 -7.89
N GLU A 13 -16.59 -0.55 -6.62
CA GLU A 13 -16.94 0.41 -5.57
C GLU A 13 -16.33 1.80 -5.86
N LEU A 14 -15.06 1.85 -6.23
CA LEU A 14 -14.36 3.11 -6.48
C LEU A 14 -14.89 3.81 -7.73
N THR A 15 -15.26 3.08 -8.76
CA THR A 15 -15.85 3.65 -9.98
C THR A 15 -17.13 4.41 -9.66
N ALA A 16 -18.00 3.81 -8.84
CA ALA A 16 -19.25 4.45 -8.42
C ALA A 16 -18.99 5.73 -7.63
N LEU A 17 -18.00 5.71 -6.72
CA LEU A 17 -17.68 6.88 -5.91
C LEU A 17 -16.99 7.99 -6.72
N ARG A 18 -16.15 7.64 -7.68
CA ARG A 18 -15.53 8.62 -8.59
C ARG A 18 -16.57 9.31 -9.48
N ALA A 19 -17.59 8.58 -9.88
CA ALA A 19 -18.71 9.15 -10.63
C ALA A 19 -19.44 10.24 -9.85
N GLN A 20 -19.33 10.22 -8.51
CA GLN A 20 -19.86 11.26 -7.62
C GLN A 20 -18.85 12.41 -7.41
N GLY A 21 -17.72 12.40 -8.08
CA GLY A 21 -16.70 13.44 -7.97
C GLY A 21 -15.75 13.26 -6.77
N LYS A 22 -15.78 12.12 -6.09
CA LYS A 22 -14.95 11.90 -4.90
C LYS A 22 -13.52 11.56 -5.26
N LYS A 23 -12.56 12.17 -4.55
CA LYS A 23 -11.14 11.86 -4.66
C LYS A 23 -10.79 10.69 -3.74
N VAL A 24 -9.81 9.90 -4.14
CA VAL A 24 -9.43 8.66 -3.47
C VAL A 24 -8.03 8.79 -2.87
N GLY A 25 -7.93 8.55 -1.57
CA GLY A 25 -6.66 8.40 -0.88
C GLY A 25 -6.36 6.92 -0.63
N LEU A 26 -5.09 6.54 -0.72
CA LEU A 26 -4.62 5.18 -0.45
C LEU A 26 -3.57 5.20 0.65
N VAL A 27 -3.74 4.32 1.64
CA VAL A 27 -2.75 4.08 2.69
C VAL A 27 -2.32 2.61 2.63
N PRO A 28 -1.18 2.30 1.99
CA PRO A 28 -0.68 0.93 1.95
C PRO A 28 -0.12 0.50 3.31
N THR A 29 -0.54 -0.67 3.79
CA THR A 29 -0.04 -1.25 5.04
C THR A 29 0.11 -2.77 4.90
N MET A 30 0.84 -3.37 5.82
CA MET A 30 0.90 -4.82 5.96
C MET A 30 0.10 -5.33 7.16
N GLY A 31 -0.79 -4.50 7.71
CA GLY A 31 -1.54 -4.85 8.91
C GLY A 31 -0.74 -4.61 10.19
N ALA A 32 -1.18 -5.22 11.31
CA ALA A 32 -0.62 -4.99 12.63
C ALA A 32 -0.54 -3.48 12.94
N LEU A 33 -1.66 -2.81 12.77
CA LEU A 33 -1.74 -1.35 12.76
C LEU A 33 -1.55 -0.75 14.16
N HIS A 34 -0.95 0.43 14.20
CA HIS A 34 -0.69 1.18 15.43
C HIS A 34 -0.99 2.67 15.22
N ALA A 35 -0.65 3.50 16.23
CA ALA A 35 -0.96 4.93 16.21
C ALA A 35 -0.37 5.68 15.00
N GLY A 36 0.80 5.27 14.52
CA GLY A 36 1.41 5.86 13.33
C GLY A 36 0.57 5.65 12.08
N HIS A 37 0.06 4.43 11.91
CA HIS A 37 -0.87 4.13 10.81
C HIS A 37 -2.18 4.92 10.96
N ALA A 38 -2.71 5.01 12.18
CA ALA A 38 -3.92 5.77 12.45
C ALA A 38 -3.79 7.23 12.02
N SER A 39 -2.65 7.85 12.27
CA SER A 39 -2.36 9.23 11.83
C SER A 39 -2.44 9.38 10.32
N LEU A 40 -1.85 8.44 9.57
CA LEU A 40 -1.89 8.47 8.11
C LEU A 40 -3.32 8.32 7.59
N VAL A 41 -4.08 7.39 8.17
CA VAL A 41 -5.47 7.15 7.77
C VAL A 41 -6.33 8.37 8.03
N LYS A 42 -6.22 8.97 9.21
CA LYS A 42 -6.97 10.18 9.57
C LYS A 42 -6.64 11.34 8.64
N ARG A 43 -5.38 11.48 8.26
CA ARG A 43 -4.96 12.50 7.31
C ARG A 43 -5.60 12.28 5.94
N SER A 44 -5.58 11.04 5.45
CA SER A 44 -6.24 10.68 4.19
C SER A 44 -7.74 11.01 4.25
N VAL A 45 -8.41 10.65 5.34
CA VAL A 45 -9.85 10.91 5.52
C VAL A 45 -10.14 12.41 5.48
N SER A 46 -9.26 13.23 6.05
CA SER A 46 -9.45 14.69 6.06
C SER A 46 -9.19 15.35 4.69
N GLU A 47 -8.41 14.72 3.83
CA GLU A 47 -7.98 15.31 2.56
C GLU A 47 -8.69 14.72 1.33
N ASN A 48 -9.43 13.64 1.47
CA ASN A 48 -10.06 12.93 0.35
C ASN A 48 -11.51 12.60 0.66
N GLY A 49 -12.30 12.38 -0.39
CA GLY A 49 -13.67 11.92 -0.23
C GLY A 49 -13.80 10.44 0.10
N VAL A 50 -12.79 9.64 -0.28
CA VAL A 50 -12.73 8.19 -0.05
C VAL A 50 -11.34 7.83 0.41
N THR A 51 -11.23 6.99 1.44
CA THR A 51 -9.95 6.44 1.91
C THR A 51 -9.97 4.91 1.82
N VAL A 52 -9.02 4.36 1.08
CA VAL A 52 -8.75 2.93 0.97
C VAL A 52 -7.47 2.63 1.74
N VAL A 53 -7.55 1.68 2.67
CA VAL A 53 -6.37 1.19 3.39
C VAL A 53 -6.14 -0.25 2.95
N SER A 54 -4.99 -0.53 2.33
CA SER A 54 -4.65 -1.90 1.99
C SER A 54 -3.96 -2.58 3.17
N VAL A 55 -4.38 -3.81 3.44
CA VAL A 55 -3.82 -4.67 4.49
C VAL A 55 -3.34 -5.94 3.81
N PHE A 56 -2.05 -6.00 3.53
CA PHE A 56 -1.48 -7.11 2.77
C PHE A 56 -0.02 -7.34 3.17
N VAL A 57 0.27 -8.56 3.64
CA VAL A 57 1.64 -8.97 3.97
C VAL A 57 2.30 -9.45 2.67
N ASN A 58 3.13 -8.58 2.08
CA ASN A 58 3.71 -8.82 0.76
C ASN A 58 4.89 -9.79 0.83
N PRO A 59 4.77 -11.02 0.27
CA PRO A 59 5.85 -12.01 0.37
C PRO A 59 7.11 -11.62 -0.38
N THR A 60 7.01 -10.83 -1.46
CA THR A 60 8.16 -10.54 -2.31
C THR A 60 9.15 -9.56 -1.68
N GLN A 61 8.77 -8.83 -0.64
CA GLN A 61 9.69 -7.94 0.07
C GLN A 61 10.39 -8.59 1.27
N PHE A 62 10.07 -9.85 1.57
CA PHE A 62 10.71 -10.60 2.63
C PHE A 62 11.84 -11.46 2.06
N ASN A 63 13.04 -11.38 2.67
CA ASN A 63 14.18 -12.22 2.32
C ASN A 63 14.15 -13.56 3.06
N ASP A 64 13.50 -13.61 4.22
CA ASP A 64 13.43 -14.77 5.10
C ASP A 64 11.99 -15.24 5.23
N LYS A 65 11.75 -16.52 4.88
CA LYS A 65 10.43 -17.13 5.02
C LYS A 65 9.93 -17.16 6.46
N ASN A 66 10.85 -17.27 7.44
CA ASN A 66 10.48 -17.24 8.84
C ASN A 66 9.91 -15.88 9.24
N ASP A 67 10.51 -14.80 8.77
CA ASP A 67 10.01 -13.45 9.03
C ASP A 67 8.63 -13.25 8.41
N LEU A 68 8.43 -13.77 7.20
CA LEU A 68 7.14 -13.73 6.53
C LEU A 68 6.07 -14.50 7.30
N GLU A 69 6.38 -15.72 7.74
CA GLU A 69 5.44 -16.57 8.47
C GLU A 69 5.09 -16.00 9.84
N LYS A 70 6.06 -15.37 10.51
CA LYS A 70 5.90 -14.80 11.84
C LYS A 70 5.33 -13.40 11.83
N TYR A 71 5.20 -12.77 10.66
CA TYR A 71 4.65 -11.42 10.60
C TYR A 71 3.21 -11.44 11.15
N PRO A 72 2.89 -10.57 12.12
CA PRO A 72 1.57 -10.60 12.78
C PRO A 72 0.43 -10.31 11.80
N ARG A 73 -0.62 -11.11 11.91
CA ARG A 73 -1.83 -10.97 11.09
C ARG A 73 -3.02 -10.78 12.03
N THR A 74 -3.53 -9.56 12.08
CA THR A 74 -4.55 -9.14 13.05
C THR A 74 -5.68 -8.38 12.35
N LEU A 75 -6.24 -8.97 11.28
CA LEU A 75 -7.19 -8.29 10.41
C LEU A 75 -8.40 -7.73 11.18
N ASP A 76 -8.97 -8.49 12.12
CA ASP A 76 -10.13 -8.03 12.87
C ASP A 76 -9.82 -6.79 13.71
N ALA A 77 -8.68 -6.79 14.42
CA ALA A 77 -8.23 -5.65 15.20
C ALA A 77 -7.90 -4.46 14.30
N ASP A 78 -7.27 -4.73 13.16
CA ASP A 78 -6.92 -3.71 12.17
C ASP A 78 -8.18 -3.04 11.61
N CYS A 79 -9.19 -3.82 11.28
CA CYS A 79 -10.47 -3.29 10.79
C CYS A 79 -11.16 -2.42 11.83
N ARG A 80 -11.11 -2.78 13.11
CA ARG A 80 -11.67 -1.94 14.17
C ARG A 80 -10.97 -0.59 14.24
N LEU A 81 -9.64 -0.60 14.19
CA LEU A 81 -8.86 0.65 14.17
C LEU A 81 -9.21 1.51 12.96
N LEU A 82 -9.28 0.91 11.78
CA LEU A 82 -9.58 1.63 10.55
C LEU A 82 -10.98 2.23 10.56
N GLU A 83 -11.94 1.50 11.08
CA GLU A 83 -13.31 2.00 11.22
C GLU A 83 -13.38 3.21 12.15
N GLU A 84 -12.66 3.15 13.28
CA GLU A 84 -12.56 4.29 14.21
C GLU A 84 -11.90 5.51 13.56
N CYS A 85 -10.96 5.30 12.64
CA CYS A 85 -10.30 6.38 11.92
C CYS A 85 -11.14 6.97 10.78
N GLY A 86 -12.24 6.33 10.42
CA GLY A 86 -13.12 6.80 9.36
C GLY A 86 -12.78 6.32 7.96
N ALA A 87 -11.95 5.26 7.84
CA ALA A 87 -11.65 4.66 6.54
C ALA A 87 -12.92 4.12 5.88
N ASP A 88 -13.00 4.22 4.55
CA ASP A 88 -14.15 3.74 3.79
C ASP A 88 -13.99 2.27 3.38
N PHE A 89 -12.77 1.86 3.05
CA PHE A 89 -12.48 0.50 2.62
C PHE A 89 -11.21 -0.03 3.28
N ALA A 90 -11.27 -1.30 3.72
CA ALA A 90 -10.10 -2.09 4.02
C ALA A 90 -9.94 -3.09 2.86
N PHE A 91 -8.89 -2.95 2.08
CA PHE A 91 -8.59 -3.87 0.99
C PHE A 91 -7.61 -4.93 1.47
N ALA A 92 -8.12 -6.14 1.67
CA ALA A 92 -7.36 -7.26 2.22
C ALA A 92 -7.34 -8.43 1.21
N PRO A 93 -6.53 -8.32 0.14
CA PRO A 93 -6.48 -9.37 -0.89
C PRO A 93 -5.68 -10.58 -0.44
N SER A 94 -5.90 -11.72 -1.10
CA SER A 94 -5.04 -12.89 -0.96
C SER A 94 -3.74 -12.70 -1.77
N VAL A 95 -2.75 -13.55 -1.50
CA VAL A 95 -1.50 -13.56 -2.28
C VAL A 95 -1.79 -13.87 -3.75
N SER A 96 -2.68 -14.85 -4.03
CA SER A 96 -3.02 -15.20 -5.40
C SER A 96 -3.78 -14.09 -6.14
N GLU A 97 -4.49 -13.23 -5.43
CA GLU A 97 -5.15 -12.06 -6.03
C GLU A 97 -4.13 -11.04 -6.53
N MET A 98 -3.11 -10.74 -5.71
CA MET A 98 -2.07 -9.77 -6.05
C MET A 98 -0.98 -10.36 -6.95
N TYR A 99 -0.69 -11.64 -6.82
CA TYR A 99 0.33 -12.35 -7.59
C TYR A 99 -0.28 -13.61 -8.23
N PRO A 100 -1.19 -13.45 -9.22
CA PRO A 100 -1.72 -14.62 -9.94
C PRO A 100 -0.62 -15.35 -10.72
N GLU A 101 0.44 -14.60 -11.07
CA GLU A 101 1.67 -15.12 -11.66
C GLU A 101 2.85 -14.46 -10.93
N PRO A 102 4.03 -15.11 -10.89
CA PRO A 102 5.22 -14.47 -10.32
C PRO A 102 5.52 -13.14 -10.99
N ASP A 103 5.79 -12.12 -10.19
CA ASP A 103 6.18 -10.80 -10.71
C ASP A 103 7.69 -10.79 -10.94
N THR A 104 8.09 -10.75 -12.19
CA THR A 104 9.49 -10.79 -12.59
C THR A 104 10.09 -9.40 -12.85
N ARG A 105 9.30 -8.35 -12.65
CA ARG A 105 9.79 -6.99 -12.86
C ARG A 105 10.91 -6.66 -11.89
N GLN A 106 11.95 -5.99 -12.42
CA GLN A 106 13.07 -5.51 -11.63
C GLN A 106 13.04 -3.98 -11.62
N PHE A 107 12.94 -3.43 -10.42
CA PHE A 107 12.99 -2.00 -10.21
C PHE A 107 14.38 -1.63 -9.71
N SER A 108 15.05 -0.69 -10.37
CA SER A 108 16.37 -0.24 -9.99
C SER A 108 16.41 1.28 -9.92
N TYR A 109 16.60 1.81 -8.72
CA TYR A 109 16.67 3.24 -8.45
C TYR A 109 17.95 3.58 -7.70
N ALA A 110 19.07 3.05 -8.20
CA ALA A 110 20.38 3.29 -7.62
C ALA A 110 20.71 4.79 -7.60
N PRO A 111 21.37 5.32 -6.55
CA PRO A 111 21.84 4.56 -5.38
C PRO A 111 20.80 4.32 -4.31
N LEU A 112 19.56 4.75 -4.46
CA LEU A 112 18.52 4.71 -3.43
C LEU A 112 18.26 3.28 -2.92
N ASP A 113 18.26 2.30 -3.82
CA ASP A 113 17.94 0.91 -3.49
C ASP A 113 19.16 0.05 -3.15
N THR A 114 20.38 0.62 -3.19
CA THR A 114 21.63 -0.12 -2.95
C THR A 114 22.38 0.29 -1.69
N VAL A 115 21.90 1.31 -0.98
CA VAL A 115 22.53 1.81 0.25
C VAL A 115 21.62 1.55 1.45
N MET A 116 22.16 1.64 2.67
CA MET A 116 21.41 1.47 3.93
C MET A 116 20.61 0.17 3.94
N GLU A 117 19.29 0.22 4.05
CA GLU A 117 18.41 -0.95 4.08
C GLU A 117 18.54 -1.81 2.82
N GLY A 118 18.74 -1.20 1.66
CA GLY A 118 18.95 -1.91 0.40
C GLY A 118 20.19 -2.81 0.41
N ALA A 119 21.24 -2.40 1.12
CA ALA A 119 22.46 -3.21 1.28
C ALA A 119 22.27 -4.37 2.25
N PHE A 120 21.44 -4.20 3.31
CA PHE A 120 21.19 -5.22 4.34
C PHE A 120 20.00 -6.12 4.02
N ARG A 121 19.09 -5.68 3.16
CA ARG A 121 17.88 -6.41 2.77
C ARG A 121 17.76 -6.48 1.25
N PRO A 122 18.62 -7.28 0.57
CA PRO A 122 18.60 -7.38 -0.88
C PRO A 122 17.22 -7.81 -1.39
N GLY A 123 16.71 -7.14 -2.41
CA GLY A 123 15.40 -7.42 -2.99
C GLY A 123 14.22 -6.85 -2.22
N HIS A 124 14.43 -6.32 -1.01
CA HIS A 124 13.34 -5.73 -0.22
C HIS A 124 12.65 -4.59 -0.98
N PHE A 125 13.40 -3.61 -1.44
CA PHE A 125 12.81 -2.46 -2.15
C PHE A 125 12.23 -2.84 -3.50
N ASN A 126 12.80 -3.85 -4.17
CA ASN A 126 12.19 -4.37 -5.40
C ASN A 126 10.79 -4.94 -5.11
N GLY A 127 10.66 -5.73 -4.05
CA GLY A 127 9.37 -6.26 -3.60
C GLY A 127 8.39 -5.15 -3.22
N VAL A 128 8.86 -4.11 -2.52
CA VAL A 128 8.03 -2.94 -2.18
C VAL A 128 7.52 -2.27 -3.45
N CYS A 129 8.38 -2.03 -4.44
CA CYS A 129 7.97 -1.42 -5.71
C CYS A 129 6.97 -2.29 -6.46
N GLN A 130 7.14 -3.62 -6.44
CA GLN A 130 6.20 -4.54 -7.06
C GLN A 130 4.79 -4.37 -6.48
N ILE A 131 4.66 -4.46 -5.15
CA ILE A 131 3.32 -4.38 -4.53
C ILE A 131 2.74 -2.96 -4.62
N VAL A 132 3.53 -1.93 -4.40
CA VAL A 132 3.03 -0.56 -4.47
C VAL A 132 2.53 -0.23 -5.87
N SER A 133 3.26 -0.63 -6.92
CA SER A 133 2.81 -0.43 -8.30
C SER A 133 1.51 -1.19 -8.59
N LYS A 134 1.36 -2.41 -8.07
CA LYS A 134 0.12 -3.18 -8.21
C LYS A 134 -1.06 -2.49 -7.50
N LEU A 135 -0.83 -1.96 -6.31
CA LEU A 135 -1.85 -1.22 -5.57
C LEU A 135 -2.24 0.08 -6.29
N PHE A 136 -1.27 0.79 -6.84
CA PHE A 136 -1.55 2.00 -7.62
C PHE A 136 -2.38 1.68 -8.87
N ASN A 137 -2.08 0.58 -9.55
CA ASN A 137 -2.87 0.15 -10.71
C ASN A 137 -4.28 -0.27 -10.32
N ALA A 138 -4.43 -0.95 -9.19
CA ALA A 138 -5.73 -1.42 -8.71
C ALA A 138 -6.63 -0.27 -8.22
N VAL A 139 -6.06 0.67 -7.48
CA VAL A 139 -6.81 1.74 -6.81
C VAL A 139 -6.85 3.02 -7.63
N GLN A 140 -5.78 3.33 -8.35
CA GLN A 140 -5.59 4.60 -9.07
C GLN A 140 -5.87 5.81 -8.16
N PRO A 141 -5.16 5.92 -7.03
CA PRO A 141 -5.47 6.94 -6.04
C PRO A 141 -5.05 8.33 -6.53
N ASP A 142 -5.75 9.35 -6.03
CA ASP A 142 -5.35 10.74 -6.23
C ASP A 142 -4.20 11.11 -5.28
N ARG A 143 -4.16 10.51 -4.09
CA ARG A 143 -3.09 10.68 -3.11
C ARG A 143 -2.76 9.34 -2.44
N ALA A 144 -1.49 9.17 -2.08
CA ALA A 144 -1.03 8.00 -1.33
C ALA A 144 -0.21 8.47 -0.12
N TYR A 145 -0.30 7.72 0.98
CA TYR A 145 0.26 8.12 2.28
C TYR A 145 1.20 7.05 2.80
N PHE A 146 2.41 7.45 3.17
CA PHE A 146 3.47 6.57 3.69
C PHE A 146 4.11 7.20 4.93
N GLY A 147 4.59 6.37 5.84
CA GLY A 147 5.24 6.86 7.05
C GLY A 147 6.62 7.47 6.78
N GLU A 148 6.92 8.59 7.44
CA GLU A 148 8.19 9.31 7.26
C GLU A 148 9.40 8.53 7.81
N LYS A 149 9.21 7.68 8.83
CA LYS A 149 10.31 6.88 9.38
C LYS A 149 10.92 5.91 8.38
N ASP A 150 10.19 5.56 7.32
CA ASP A 150 10.69 4.78 6.21
C ASP A 150 11.19 5.70 5.08
N PHE A 151 12.09 6.61 5.43
CA PHE A 151 12.57 7.66 4.52
C PHE A 151 13.12 7.12 3.21
N GLN A 152 13.95 6.06 3.27
CA GLN A 152 14.53 5.46 2.07
C GLN A 152 13.45 4.84 1.18
N GLN A 153 12.50 4.13 1.79
CA GLN A 153 11.35 3.56 1.08
C GLN A 153 10.53 4.66 0.40
N LEU A 154 10.25 5.76 1.12
CA LEU A 154 9.49 6.87 0.56
C LEU A 154 10.21 7.51 -0.64
N ALA A 155 11.53 7.68 -0.55
CA ALA A 155 12.33 8.23 -1.65
C ALA A 155 12.26 7.32 -2.90
N ILE A 156 12.33 6.01 -2.71
CA ILE A 156 12.23 5.03 -3.79
C ILE A 156 10.85 5.06 -4.43
N ILE A 157 9.79 5.14 -3.63
CA ILE A 157 8.41 5.21 -4.14
C ILE A 157 8.19 6.50 -4.94
N ARG A 158 8.71 7.63 -4.46
CA ARG A 158 8.63 8.90 -5.20
C ARG A 158 9.29 8.80 -6.56
N GLU A 159 10.47 8.17 -6.63
CA GLU A 159 11.17 7.98 -7.88
C GLU A 159 10.42 7.04 -8.82
N MET A 160 9.82 5.97 -8.28
CA MET A 160 8.98 5.06 -9.06
C MET A 160 7.76 5.79 -9.65
N VAL A 161 7.08 6.61 -8.85
CA VAL A 161 5.94 7.41 -9.30
C VAL A 161 6.36 8.31 -10.45
N ARG A 162 7.51 8.96 -10.34
CA ARG A 162 8.04 9.83 -11.40
C ARG A 162 8.34 9.06 -12.68
N GLN A 163 9.05 7.93 -12.59
CA GLN A 163 9.48 7.16 -13.75
C GLN A 163 8.34 6.44 -14.45
N LEU A 164 7.39 5.89 -13.70
CA LEU A 164 6.24 5.19 -14.26
C LEU A 164 5.07 6.14 -14.58
N LYS A 165 5.26 7.44 -14.35
CA LYS A 165 4.29 8.50 -14.69
C LYS A 165 2.92 8.35 -14.03
N TYR A 166 2.90 7.86 -12.79
CA TYR A 166 1.67 7.85 -12.00
C TYR A 166 1.27 9.28 -11.64
N LYS A 167 -0.02 9.59 -11.76
CA LYS A 167 -0.57 10.89 -11.38
C LYS A 167 -1.10 10.85 -9.96
N ILE A 168 -0.19 10.84 -8.99
CA ILE A 168 -0.52 10.70 -7.57
C ILE A 168 0.09 11.86 -6.79
N GLY A 169 -0.74 12.53 -5.99
CA GLY A 169 -0.29 13.58 -5.09
C GLY A 169 0.51 13.01 -3.92
N ARG A 170 1.37 13.83 -3.35
CA ARG A 170 2.22 13.46 -2.21
C ARG A 170 1.56 13.82 -0.89
N ALA A 171 1.84 13.02 0.09
CA ALA A 171 1.50 13.35 1.46
C ALA A 171 2.62 12.96 2.40
#